data_5588125c74c68de4df01133dae8aefb9
#
_entry.id   5588125c74c68de4df01133dae8aefb9
#
_cell.length_a   1.000
_cell.length_b   1.000
_cell.length_c   1.000
_cell.angle_alpha   90.00
_cell.angle_beta   90.00
_cell.angle_gamma   90.00
#
_symmetry.space_group_name_H-M   'P 1'
#
loop_
_entity.id
_entity.type
_entity.pdbx_description
1 polymer ?
#
loop_
_entity_poly.entity_id
_entity_poly.type
_entity_poly.pdbx_seq_one_letter_code
_entity_poly.pdbx_strand_id
1 'polypeptide(L)'
;MSSTIFHTVAAAAPAPVSARYSHAVEADGWLHVTGQLPVDPERPDAPLPGDITAQARLCFDNLKRIVSHARYALDDTVFVRIYLRDFDADFAAFNRVYDAYFDDPQRLPSRTTVGVSRLGRDARVEVDIVLFSREKRATASQPHT
;
A
#
# COMPACT_ATOMS: atom_id res chain seq x y z
N MET A 1 19.18 12.91 -15.35
CA MET A 1 18.30 11.81 -15.75
C MET A 1 17.64 11.21 -14.53
N SER A 2 16.31 11.12 -14.52
CA SER A 2 15.59 10.40 -13.48
C SER A 2 15.78 8.90 -13.70
N SER A 3 16.19 8.17 -12.67
CA SER A 3 16.28 6.72 -12.71
C SER A 3 15.01 6.10 -12.15
N THR A 4 14.62 4.95 -12.68
CA THR A 4 13.54 4.15 -12.11
C THR A 4 14.13 3.23 -11.05
N ILE A 5 13.52 3.24 -9.86
CA ILE A 5 13.98 2.43 -8.73
C ILE A 5 12.94 1.37 -8.42
N PHE A 6 13.37 0.12 -8.41
CA PHE A 6 12.53 -1.02 -8.09
C PHE A 6 12.82 -1.46 -6.65
N HIS A 7 11.82 -1.33 -5.77
CA HIS A 7 11.98 -1.61 -4.34
C HIS A 7 11.49 -3.00 -3.99
N THR A 8 12.33 -3.77 -3.31
CA THR A 8 11.95 -5.01 -2.67
C THR A 8 12.29 -4.90 -1.19
N VAL A 9 11.26 -4.97 -0.33
CA VAL A 9 11.38 -4.65 1.10
C VAL A 9 10.96 -5.86 1.92
N ALA A 10 11.84 -6.84 2.04
CA ALA A 10 11.54 -8.13 2.67
C ALA A 10 11.11 -8.00 4.14
N ALA A 11 11.61 -6.98 4.87
CA ALA A 11 11.24 -6.74 6.27
C ALA A 11 9.88 -6.06 6.43
N ALA A 12 9.33 -5.48 5.35
CA ALA A 12 8.11 -4.69 5.40
C ALA A 12 6.87 -5.47 4.97
N ALA A 13 7.06 -6.43 4.08
CA ALA A 13 5.99 -7.26 3.54
C ALA A 13 6.61 -8.56 3.05
N PRO A 14 5.82 -9.64 2.94
CA PRO A 14 6.35 -10.90 2.39
C PRO A 14 6.96 -10.66 1.02
N ALA A 15 8.14 -11.20 0.81
CA ALA A 15 8.77 -11.14 -0.50
C ALA A 15 7.90 -11.85 -1.54
N PRO A 16 7.81 -11.34 -2.77
CA PRO A 16 7.05 -12.00 -3.83
C PRO A 16 7.81 -13.22 -4.35
N VAL A 17 7.82 -14.30 -3.57
CA VAL A 17 8.68 -15.47 -3.77
C VAL A 17 8.30 -16.24 -5.02
N SER A 18 7.01 -16.29 -5.35
CA SER A 18 6.49 -17.07 -6.47
C SER A 18 5.93 -16.22 -7.61
N ALA A 19 5.74 -14.92 -7.37
CA ALA A 19 5.24 -13.98 -8.37
C ALA A 19 6.34 -12.97 -8.70
N ARG A 20 6.44 -12.60 -9.96
CA ARG A 20 7.54 -11.75 -10.44
C ARG A 20 7.12 -10.28 -10.42
N TYR A 21 7.22 -9.65 -9.24
CA TYR A 21 6.91 -8.22 -9.09
C TYR A 21 7.77 -7.60 -7.99
N SER A 22 7.88 -6.27 -8.01
CA SER A 22 8.52 -5.49 -6.95
C SER A 22 7.48 -5.03 -5.93
N HIS A 23 7.88 -4.74 -4.70
CA HIS A 23 6.97 -4.14 -3.70
C HIS A 23 6.51 -2.75 -4.13
N ALA A 24 7.40 -1.97 -4.75
CA ALA A 24 7.08 -0.64 -5.25
C ALA A 24 8.02 -0.26 -6.38
N VAL A 25 7.58 0.65 -7.23
CA VAL A 25 8.39 1.23 -8.31
C VAL A 25 8.33 2.74 -8.20
N GLU A 26 9.51 3.35 -8.18
CA GLU A 26 9.66 4.80 -8.03
C GLU A 26 10.23 5.40 -9.31
N ALA A 27 9.59 6.46 -9.82
CA ALA A 27 10.07 7.21 -10.96
C ALA A 27 9.57 8.64 -10.90
N ASP A 28 10.47 9.60 -11.04
CA ASP A 28 10.15 11.03 -11.18
C ASP A 28 9.22 11.56 -10.08
N GLY A 29 9.49 11.19 -8.84
CA GLY A 29 8.70 11.61 -7.68
C GLY A 29 7.45 10.80 -7.44
N TRP A 30 7.08 9.89 -8.34
CA TRP A 30 5.95 8.98 -8.19
C TRP A 30 6.39 7.65 -7.61
N LEU A 31 5.57 7.11 -6.72
CA LEU A 31 5.78 5.77 -6.16
C LEU A 31 4.50 4.96 -6.33
N HIS A 32 4.60 3.86 -7.05
CA HIS A 32 3.51 2.89 -7.22
C HIS A 32 3.79 1.71 -6.30
N VAL A 33 2.90 1.45 -5.35
CA VAL A 33 3.06 0.36 -4.38
C VAL A 33 2.13 -0.78 -4.75
N THR A 34 2.69 -1.96 -4.88
CA THR A 34 1.96 -3.19 -5.17
C THR A 34 0.89 -3.47 -4.10
N GLY A 35 -0.24 -4.01 -4.51
CA GLY A 35 -1.32 -4.39 -3.62
C GLY A 35 -0.83 -5.24 -2.47
N GLN A 36 -1.17 -4.85 -1.24
CA GLN A 36 -0.79 -5.56 -0.04
C GLN A 36 -1.96 -6.36 0.50
N LEU A 37 -1.67 -7.63 0.75
CA LEU A 37 -2.54 -8.54 1.47
C LEU A 37 -2.30 -8.40 2.98
N PRO A 38 -3.26 -8.83 3.82
CA PRO A 38 -3.14 -8.72 5.28
C PRO A 38 -2.23 -9.82 5.86
N VAL A 39 -1.01 -9.91 5.36
CA VAL A 39 -0.02 -10.89 5.80
C VAL A 39 0.92 -10.25 6.80
N ASP A 40 1.12 -10.91 7.95
CA ASP A 40 2.10 -10.48 8.93
C ASP A 40 3.50 -10.80 8.39
N PRO A 41 4.36 -9.80 8.14
CA PRO A 41 5.68 -10.05 7.56
C PRO A 41 6.62 -10.84 8.49
N GLU A 42 6.36 -10.85 9.80
CA GLU A 42 7.13 -11.65 10.77
C GLU A 42 6.69 -13.11 10.80
N ARG A 43 5.45 -13.38 10.38
CA ARG A 43 4.88 -14.74 10.32
C ARG A 43 4.13 -14.92 9.00
N PRO A 44 4.86 -14.93 7.88
CA PRO A 44 4.23 -14.90 6.54
C PRO A 44 3.38 -16.14 6.22
N ASP A 45 3.64 -17.27 6.90
CA ASP A 45 2.89 -18.50 6.69
C ASP A 45 1.75 -18.70 7.69
N ALA A 46 1.58 -17.79 8.65
CA ALA A 46 0.50 -17.86 9.63
C ALA A 46 -0.86 -17.61 8.96
N PRO A 47 -1.95 -18.17 9.49
CA PRO A 47 -3.29 -17.83 9.01
C PRO A 47 -3.56 -16.32 9.12
N LEU A 48 -4.30 -15.77 8.16
CA LEU A 48 -4.70 -14.38 8.21
C LEU A 48 -5.67 -14.15 9.38
N PRO A 49 -5.68 -12.92 9.96
CA PRO A 49 -6.70 -12.58 10.96
C PRO A 49 -8.10 -12.83 10.42
N GLY A 50 -9.04 -13.21 11.30
CA GLY A 50 -10.39 -13.57 10.89
C GLY A 50 -11.29 -12.39 10.56
N ASP A 51 -11.01 -11.19 11.10
CA ASP A 51 -11.89 -10.04 10.92
C ASP A 51 -11.31 -8.98 10.00
N ILE A 52 -12.20 -8.18 9.40
CA ILE A 52 -11.82 -7.14 8.44
C ILE A 52 -10.99 -6.03 9.08
N THR A 53 -11.27 -5.65 10.33
CA THR A 53 -10.55 -4.59 11.01
C THR A 53 -9.07 -4.94 11.16
N ALA A 54 -8.76 -6.14 11.64
CA ALA A 54 -7.39 -6.61 11.79
C ALA A 54 -6.70 -6.77 10.43
N GLN A 55 -7.41 -7.29 9.43
CA GLN A 55 -6.86 -7.44 8.08
C GLN A 55 -6.55 -6.07 7.45
N ALA A 56 -7.46 -5.11 7.56
CA ALA A 56 -7.23 -3.77 7.02
C ALA A 56 -6.02 -3.09 7.65
N ARG A 57 -5.85 -3.19 8.98
CA ARG A 57 -4.69 -2.65 9.68
C ARG A 57 -3.39 -3.26 9.18
N LEU A 58 -3.33 -4.56 8.97
CA LEU A 58 -2.15 -5.22 8.44
C LEU A 58 -1.80 -4.73 7.04
N CYS A 59 -2.81 -4.55 6.17
CA CYS A 59 -2.58 -3.99 4.83
C CYS A 59 -1.94 -2.61 4.91
N PHE A 60 -2.50 -1.70 5.72
CA PHE A 60 -1.97 -0.34 5.84
C PHE A 60 -0.62 -0.31 6.53
N ASP A 61 -0.38 -1.13 7.54
CA ASP A 61 0.92 -1.20 8.20
C ASP A 61 2.00 -1.70 7.23
N ASN A 62 1.69 -2.68 6.38
CA ASN A 62 2.61 -3.14 5.34
C ASN A 62 2.89 -2.03 4.33
N LEU A 63 1.86 -1.30 3.90
CA LEU A 63 2.03 -0.15 3.01
C LEU A 63 2.93 0.91 3.65
N LYS A 64 2.72 1.25 4.93
CA LYS A 64 3.55 2.22 5.65
C LYS A 64 5.02 1.81 5.68
N ARG A 65 5.30 0.54 5.92
CA ARG A 65 6.67 0.03 5.93
C ARG A 65 7.34 0.17 4.57
N ILE A 66 6.62 -0.15 3.50
CA ILE A 66 7.13 -0.05 2.13
C ILE A 66 7.42 1.42 1.77
N VAL A 67 6.47 2.32 2.01
CA VAL A 67 6.65 3.74 1.66
C VAL A 67 7.76 4.37 2.48
N SER A 68 7.88 4.02 3.75
CA SER A 68 8.95 4.49 4.63
C SER A 68 10.32 4.05 4.13
N HIS A 69 10.45 2.82 3.68
CA HIS A 69 11.70 2.30 3.09
C HIS A 69 12.08 3.10 1.84
N ALA A 70 11.12 3.45 1.02
CA ALA A 70 11.33 4.27 -0.18
C ALA A 70 11.52 5.76 0.15
N ARG A 71 11.47 6.14 1.42
CA ARG A 71 11.60 7.52 1.91
C ARG A 71 10.45 8.43 1.44
N TYR A 72 9.26 7.88 1.38
CA TYR A 72 8.01 8.61 1.24
C TYR A 72 7.25 8.54 2.56
N ALA A 73 6.27 9.42 2.73
CA ALA A 73 5.33 9.37 3.84
C ALA A 73 3.95 8.94 3.34
N LEU A 74 3.15 8.34 4.20
CA LEU A 74 1.78 7.98 3.82
C LEU A 74 0.96 9.22 3.41
N ASP A 75 1.29 10.40 3.95
CA ASP A 75 0.68 11.67 3.58
C ASP A 75 0.94 12.08 2.12
N ASP A 76 1.93 11.48 1.47
CA ASP A 76 2.20 11.69 0.05
C ASP A 76 1.25 10.91 -0.86
N THR A 77 0.35 10.11 -0.30
CA THR A 77 -0.60 9.29 -1.06
C THR A 77 -1.56 10.18 -1.83
N VAL A 78 -1.68 9.93 -3.13
CA VAL A 78 -2.59 10.66 -4.02
C VAL A 78 -3.75 9.80 -4.50
N PHE A 79 -3.60 8.48 -4.46
CA PHE A 79 -4.64 7.54 -4.88
C PHE A 79 -4.57 6.26 -4.05
N VAL A 80 -5.75 5.77 -3.64
CA VAL A 80 -5.91 4.48 -2.93
C VAL A 80 -6.92 3.64 -3.67
N ARG A 81 -6.57 2.40 -3.98
CA ARG A 81 -7.49 1.42 -4.55
C ARG A 81 -7.69 0.26 -3.57
N ILE A 82 -8.93 -0.04 -3.31
CA ILE A 82 -9.34 -0.99 -2.28
C ILE A 82 -10.18 -2.09 -2.92
N TYR A 83 -9.83 -3.34 -2.63
CA TYR A 83 -10.54 -4.52 -3.09
C TYR A 83 -11.12 -5.23 -1.88
N LEU A 84 -12.45 -5.43 -1.86
CA LEU A 84 -13.14 -6.14 -0.79
C LEU A 84 -13.81 -7.39 -1.36
N ARG A 85 -13.52 -8.55 -0.76
CA ARG A 85 -14.16 -9.81 -1.15
C ARG A 85 -15.64 -9.82 -0.73
N ASP A 86 -15.96 -9.35 0.48
CA ASP A 86 -17.31 -9.28 1.02
C ASP A 86 -17.70 -7.81 1.21
N PHE A 87 -17.96 -7.11 0.09
CA PHE A 87 -18.13 -5.67 0.07
C PHE A 87 -19.17 -5.17 1.06
N ASP A 88 -20.40 -5.70 0.99
CA ASP A 88 -21.50 -5.22 1.83
C ASP A 88 -21.24 -5.47 3.31
N ALA A 89 -20.65 -6.61 3.64
CA ALA A 89 -20.37 -6.97 5.03
C ALA A 89 -19.22 -6.14 5.63
N ASP A 90 -18.22 -5.76 4.83
CA ASP A 90 -16.95 -5.25 5.34
C ASP A 90 -16.75 -3.75 5.12
N PHE A 91 -17.55 -3.12 4.27
CA PHE A 91 -17.32 -1.73 3.83
C PHE A 91 -17.27 -0.75 5.00
N ALA A 92 -18.23 -0.80 5.91
CA ALA A 92 -18.30 0.15 7.03
C ALA A 92 -17.13 -0.01 8.00
N ALA A 93 -16.78 -1.25 8.36
CA ALA A 93 -15.66 -1.52 9.27
C ALA A 93 -14.31 -1.16 8.62
N PHE A 94 -14.16 -1.45 7.33
CA PHE A 94 -12.98 -1.04 6.58
C PHE A 94 -12.81 0.49 6.59
N ASN A 95 -13.87 1.23 6.35
CA ASN A 95 -13.83 2.69 6.34
C ASN A 95 -13.37 3.28 7.67
N ARG A 96 -13.74 2.69 8.80
CA ARG A 96 -13.28 3.14 10.12
C ARG A 96 -11.76 3.01 10.25
N VAL A 97 -11.17 1.93 9.72
CA VAL A 97 -9.71 1.77 9.71
C VAL A 97 -9.07 2.77 8.75
N TYR A 98 -9.60 2.91 7.55
CA TYR A 98 -9.12 3.87 6.55
C TYR A 98 -9.06 5.29 7.13
N ASP A 99 -10.11 5.73 7.81
CA ASP A 99 -10.19 7.08 8.38
C ASP A 99 -9.08 7.33 9.40
N ALA A 100 -8.62 6.30 10.11
CA ALA A 100 -7.52 6.43 11.07
C ALA A 100 -6.16 6.64 10.39
N TYR A 101 -5.95 6.08 9.19
CA TYR A 101 -4.71 6.24 8.45
C TYR A 101 -4.69 7.51 7.58
N PHE A 102 -5.85 8.00 7.15
CA PHE A 102 -6.00 9.20 6.33
C PHE A 102 -6.92 10.18 7.06
N ASP A 103 -6.37 10.78 8.12
CA ASP A 103 -7.13 11.58 9.08
C ASP A 103 -7.08 13.10 8.84
N ASP A 104 -6.30 13.55 7.86
CA ASP A 104 -6.22 14.97 7.52
C ASP A 104 -7.23 15.30 6.41
N PRO A 105 -8.31 16.04 6.72
CA PRO A 105 -9.33 16.35 5.72
C PRO A 105 -8.85 17.28 4.61
N GLN A 106 -7.68 17.91 4.77
CA GLN A 106 -7.08 18.77 3.75
C GLN A 106 -6.21 17.99 2.77
N ARG A 107 -5.94 16.72 3.04
CA ARG A 107 -5.00 15.90 2.26
C ARG A 107 -5.55 14.50 2.00
N LEU A 108 -6.83 14.39 1.70
CA LEU A 108 -7.42 13.08 1.38
C LEU A 108 -7.05 12.66 -0.03
N PRO A 109 -6.55 11.44 -0.21
CA PRO A 109 -6.26 10.92 -1.55
C PRO A 109 -7.56 10.68 -2.33
N SER A 110 -7.46 10.62 -3.65
CA SER A 110 -8.54 10.05 -4.44
C SER A 110 -8.64 8.56 -4.12
N ARG A 111 -9.84 7.99 -4.24
CA ARG A 111 -10.09 6.62 -3.78
C ARG A 111 -11.07 5.91 -4.68
N THR A 112 -10.80 4.62 -4.95
CA THR A 112 -11.74 3.71 -5.59
C THR A 112 -11.85 2.45 -4.73
N THR A 113 -13.08 2.03 -4.44
CA THR A 113 -13.36 0.79 -3.69
C THR A 113 -14.24 -0.11 -4.54
N VAL A 114 -13.81 -1.34 -4.75
CA VAL A 114 -14.54 -2.33 -5.56
C VAL A 114 -14.70 -3.64 -4.81
N GLY A 115 -15.83 -4.30 -5.07
CA GLY A 115 -16.03 -5.68 -4.66
C GLY A 115 -15.39 -6.62 -5.68
N VAL A 116 -14.76 -7.67 -5.21
CA VAL A 116 -14.11 -8.67 -6.06
C VAL A 116 -14.58 -10.07 -5.67
N SER A 117 -14.52 -11.00 -6.60
CA SER A 117 -14.96 -12.37 -6.36
C SER A 117 -13.97 -13.17 -5.50
N ARG A 118 -12.68 -12.77 -5.50
CA ARG A 118 -11.61 -13.52 -4.86
C ARG A 118 -10.38 -12.66 -4.65
N LEU A 119 -9.65 -12.92 -3.57
CA LEU A 119 -8.34 -12.34 -3.30
C LEU A 119 -7.35 -13.43 -2.94
N GLY A 120 -6.07 -13.17 -3.12
CA GLY A 120 -5.00 -14.07 -2.74
C GLY A 120 -5.11 -14.45 -1.27
N ARG A 121 -4.78 -15.70 -0.95
CA ARG A 121 -4.82 -16.26 0.41
C ARG A 121 -6.19 -16.15 1.09
N ASP A 122 -7.24 -16.09 0.28
CA ASP A 122 -8.62 -15.92 0.76
C ASP A 122 -8.76 -14.69 1.67
N ALA A 123 -8.02 -13.63 1.39
CA ALA A 123 -8.09 -12.39 2.14
C ALA A 123 -9.44 -11.68 1.92
N ARG A 124 -9.88 -10.92 2.91
CA ARG A 124 -11.09 -10.10 2.83
C ARG A 124 -10.82 -8.76 2.16
N VAL A 125 -9.57 -8.31 2.17
CA VAL A 125 -9.18 -7.00 1.66
C VAL A 125 -7.78 -7.03 1.06
N GLU A 126 -7.59 -6.20 0.03
CA GLU A 126 -6.29 -5.86 -0.53
C GLU A 126 -6.28 -4.38 -0.83
N VAL A 127 -5.14 -3.71 -0.67
CA VAL A 127 -5.01 -2.27 -0.89
C VAL A 127 -3.75 -1.97 -1.66
N ASP A 128 -3.84 -1.18 -2.74
CA ASP A 128 -2.69 -0.59 -3.40
C ASP A 128 -2.80 0.92 -3.40
N ILE A 129 -1.65 1.61 -3.47
CA ILE A 129 -1.59 3.07 -3.39
C ILE A 129 -0.58 3.64 -4.39
N VAL A 130 -0.83 4.89 -4.76
CA VAL A 130 0.10 5.70 -5.55
C VAL A 130 0.43 6.95 -4.76
N LEU A 131 1.71 7.30 -4.70
CA LEU A 131 2.20 8.45 -3.98
C LEU A 131 2.95 9.39 -4.93
N PHE A 132 2.98 10.67 -4.56
CA PHE A 132 3.77 11.66 -5.28
C PHE A 132 4.45 12.59 -4.27
N SER A 133 5.74 12.84 -4.49
CA SER A 133 6.53 13.76 -3.67
C SER A 133 7.19 14.80 -4.58
N ARG A 134 6.84 16.06 -4.39
CA ARG A 134 7.48 17.17 -5.11
C ARG A 134 8.96 17.29 -4.73
N GLU A 135 9.28 17.03 -3.47
CA GLU A 135 10.64 17.06 -2.97
C GLU A 135 11.51 16.00 -3.67
N LYS A 136 10.98 14.78 -3.81
CA LYS A 136 11.68 13.71 -4.52
C LYS A 136 11.87 14.04 -6.00
N ARG A 137 10.90 14.64 -6.64
CA ARG A 137 11.00 15.07 -8.04
C ARG A 137 12.06 16.17 -8.19
N ALA A 138 12.06 17.16 -7.30
CA ALA A 138 13.03 18.26 -7.34
C ALA A 138 14.46 17.74 -7.16
N THR A 139 14.69 16.79 -6.23
CA THR A 139 15.99 16.17 -6.01
C THR A 139 16.43 15.36 -7.24
N ALA A 140 15.50 14.62 -7.87
CA ALA A 140 15.79 13.80 -9.05
C ALA A 140 16.14 14.65 -10.29
N SER A 141 15.62 15.89 -10.38
CA SER A 141 15.86 16.79 -11.52
C SER A 141 17.05 17.72 -11.34
N GLN A 142 17.73 17.71 -10.19
CA GLN A 142 18.95 18.50 -9.99
C GLN A 142 20.14 17.82 -10.68
N PRO A 143 20.93 18.57 -11.47
CA PRO A 143 22.12 17.98 -12.07
C PRO A 143 23.11 17.63 -10.97
N HIS A 144 23.68 16.44 -11.07
CA HIS A 144 24.78 16.04 -10.20
C HIS A 144 26.01 16.86 -10.56
N THR A 145 26.49 17.70 -9.64
CA THR A 145 27.76 18.39 -9.77
C THR A 145 28.91 17.48 -9.33
#